data_c4af0b5a06d33f73edb2b6671070af84
#
_entry.id   c4af0b5a06d33f73edb2b6671070af84
#
_cell.length_a   1.000
_cell.length_b   1.000
_cell.length_c   1.000
_cell.angle_alpha   90.00
_cell.angle_beta   90.00
_cell.angle_gamma   90.00
#
_symmetry.space_group_name_H-M   'P 1'
#
loop_
_entity.id
_entity.type
_entity.pdbx_description
1 polymer ?
#
loop_
_entity_poly.entity_id
_entity_poly.type
_entity_poly.pdbx_seq_one_letter_code
_entity_poly.pdbx_strand_id
1 'polypeptide(L)'
;MAAGYGARAANPGDVDKLLLNTATQDGKQVRIGFGKDPGQAGKSQALHLVRAFSGFTVEPAPESGDKLTRFGPFSSQCRAGNVKILRGPWNEDLFHVLEGFPDLAHDDEVDACSGALEMLNPQMKGWGIYEYYRQQAEQLLAERKSRGEATPQPTQTEWARGSMEWLAAQKKSS
;
A
#
# COMPACT_ATOMS: atom_id res chain seq x y z
N MET A 1 -23.83 20.94 5.63
CA MET A 1 -23.82 21.09 4.15
C MET A 1 -22.72 20.18 3.63
N ALA A 2 -23.09 19.08 3.01
CA ALA A 2 -22.11 18.17 2.41
C ALA A 2 -21.66 18.80 1.08
N ALA A 3 -20.42 19.27 1.04
CA ALA A 3 -19.77 19.62 -0.22
C ALA A 3 -19.44 18.30 -0.93
N GLY A 4 -20.19 17.97 -1.98
CA GLY A 4 -19.86 16.86 -2.87
C GLY A 4 -18.47 17.08 -3.44
N TYR A 5 -17.57 16.18 -3.14
CA TYR A 5 -16.26 16.07 -3.80
C TYR A 5 -16.47 15.51 -5.20
N GLY A 6 -17.00 16.36 -6.09
CA GLY A 6 -16.90 16.09 -7.51
C GLY A 6 -15.45 16.27 -7.93
N ALA A 7 -14.85 15.25 -8.52
CA ALA A 7 -13.50 15.28 -9.08
C ALA A 7 -13.40 16.34 -10.19
N ARG A 8 -13.20 17.59 -9.81
CA ARG A 8 -12.71 18.64 -10.69
C ARG A 8 -11.19 18.63 -10.57
N ALA A 9 -10.50 18.60 -11.68
CA ALA A 9 -9.07 18.88 -11.72
C ALA A 9 -8.82 20.20 -10.98
N ALA A 10 -8.39 20.12 -9.72
CA ALA A 10 -8.17 21.30 -8.89
C ALA A 10 -6.93 22.03 -9.40
N ASN A 11 -6.98 23.37 -9.38
CA ASN A 11 -5.80 24.16 -9.65
C ASN A 11 -4.71 23.81 -8.60
N PRO A 12 -3.43 23.61 -8.99
CA PRO A 12 -2.37 23.24 -8.05
C PRO A 12 -2.30 24.10 -6.80
N GLY A 13 -2.54 25.40 -6.91
CA GLY A 13 -2.57 26.32 -5.77
C GLY A 13 -3.75 26.10 -4.82
N ASP A 14 -4.86 25.53 -5.28
CA ASP A 14 -6.00 25.21 -4.44
C ASP A 14 -5.78 23.86 -3.73
N VAL A 15 -5.07 22.94 -4.35
CA VAL A 15 -4.63 21.70 -3.72
C VAL A 15 -3.68 22.01 -2.55
N ASP A 16 -2.67 22.84 -2.75
CA ASP A 16 -1.73 23.23 -1.68
C ASP A 16 -2.45 23.87 -0.49
N LYS A 17 -3.43 24.75 -0.76
CA LYS A 17 -4.26 25.36 0.30
C LYS A 17 -5.09 24.33 1.06
N LEU A 18 -5.72 23.40 0.34
CA LEU A 18 -6.52 22.34 0.96
C LEU A 18 -5.64 21.47 1.86
N LEU A 19 -4.50 21.02 1.36
CA LEU A 19 -3.55 20.22 2.11
C LEU A 19 -3.06 20.96 3.37
N LEU A 20 -2.69 22.23 3.27
CA LEU A 20 -2.23 23.02 4.40
C LEU A 20 -3.34 23.24 5.44
N ASN A 21 -4.59 23.48 5.00
CA ASN A 21 -5.73 23.60 5.89
C ASN A 21 -5.98 22.29 6.66
N THR A 22 -5.94 21.13 5.96
CA THR A 22 -6.08 19.83 6.57
C THR A 22 -4.98 19.58 7.61
N ALA A 23 -3.72 19.80 7.22
CA ALA A 23 -2.59 19.65 8.14
C ALA A 23 -2.71 20.54 9.39
N THR A 24 -3.25 21.75 9.22
CA THR A 24 -3.46 22.70 10.32
C THR A 24 -4.57 22.19 11.26
N GLN A 25 -5.64 21.63 10.71
CA GLN A 25 -6.74 21.03 11.49
C GLN A 25 -6.28 19.79 12.26
N ASP A 26 -5.50 18.94 11.64
CA ASP A 26 -4.97 17.70 12.24
C ASP A 26 -3.91 17.99 13.33
N GLY A 27 -3.21 19.09 13.20
CA GLY A 27 -2.20 19.53 14.17
C GLY A 27 -0.80 19.01 13.88
N LYS A 28 0.18 19.67 14.50
CA LYS A 28 1.62 19.45 14.24
C LYS A 28 2.16 18.09 14.68
N GLN A 29 1.44 17.38 15.54
CA GLN A 29 1.78 16.04 16.01
C GLN A 29 1.44 14.94 14.99
N VAL A 30 0.62 15.26 13.99
CA VAL A 30 0.27 14.32 12.92
C VAL A 30 1.37 14.35 11.85
N ARG A 31 1.88 13.19 11.48
CA ARG A 31 2.85 13.03 10.40
C ARG A 31 2.14 13.07 9.06
N ILE A 32 2.72 13.76 8.10
CA ILE A 32 2.17 13.91 6.75
C ILE A 32 3.02 13.07 5.80
N GLY A 33 2.42 12.03 5.21
CA GLY A 33 3.05 11.22 4.18
C GLY A 33 2.50 11.55 2.80
N PHE A 34 3.36 11.53 1.79
CA PHE A 34 2.92 11.57 0.40
C PHE A 34 3.86 10.77 -0.49
N GLY A 35 3.27 10.20 -1.55
CA GLY A 35 4.00 9.49 -2.58
C GLY A 35 4.93 10.43 -3.34
N LYS A 36 6.09 9.92 -3.72
CA LYS A 36 7.09 10.65 -4.51
C LYS A 36 7.40 9.84 -5.74
N ASP A 37 7.03 10.36 -6.90
CA ASP A 37 7.39 9.79 -8.19
C ASP A 37 8.90 9.62 -8.35
N PRO A 38 9.35 8.50 -8.94
CA PRO A 38 10.75 8.30 -9.26
C PRO A 38 11.13 9.20 -10.43
N GLY A 39 11.76 10.31 -10.20
CA GLY A 39 12.18 11.22 -11.26
C GLY A 39 12.44 12.64 -10.76
N GLN A 40 12.88 13.49 -11.68
CA GLN A 40 13.24 14.89 -11.33
C GLN A 40 12.00 15.70 -10.97
N ALA A 41 10.88 15.48 -11.66
CA ALA A 41 9.60 16.14 -11.36
C ALA A 41 9.12 15.80 -9.95
N GLY A 42 9.11 14.52 -9.58
CA GLY A 42 8.73 14.09 -8.23
C GLY A 42 9.65 14.59 -7.14
N LYS A 43 10.96 14.74 -7.42
CA LYS A 43 11.91 15.38 -6.49
C LYS A 43 11.57 16.86 -6.26
N SER A 44 11.25 17.59 -7.33
CA SER A 44 10.88 19.00 -7.26
C SER A 44 9.57 19.21 -6.51
N GLN A 45 8.57 18.37 -6.78
CA GLN A 45 7.29 18.39 -6.09
C GLN A 45 7.45 18.07 -4.61
N ALA A 46 8.20 17.02 -4.25
CA ALA A 46 8.48 16.67 -2.86
C ALA A 46 9.17 17.84 -2.12
N LEU A 47 10.14 18.50 -2.74
CA LEU A 47 10.81 19.65 -2.14
C LEU A 47 9.86 20.83 -1.96
N HIS A 48 8.98 21.10 -2.93
CA HIS A 48 7.96 22.13 -2.83
C HIS A 48 7.02 21.86 -1.63
N LEU A 49 6.49 20.64 -1.51
CA LEU A 49 5.60 20.27 -0.42
C LEU A 49 6.31 20.34 0.94
N VAL A 50 7.52 19.82 1.08
CA VAL A 50 8.30 19.94 2.32
C VAL A 50 8.47 21.39 2.75
N ARG A 51 8.69 22.30 1.80
CA ARG A 51 8.80 23.75 2.10
C ARG A 51 7.46 24.37 2.46
N ALA A 52 6.39 24.01 1.74
CA ALA A 52 5.04 24.51 2.01
C ALA A 52 4.52 24.10 3.41
N PHE A 53 4.93 22.91 3.87
CA PHE A 53 4.58 22.37 5.18
C PHE A 53 5.64 22.61 6.26
N SER A 54 6.36 23.73 6.16
CA SER A 54 7.36 24.10 7.16
C SER A 54 6.72 24.16 8.57
N GLY A 55 7.32 23.45 9.52
CA GLY A 55 6.80 23.33 10.89
C GLY A 55 5.89 22.13 11.15
N PHE A 56 5.64 21.29 10.13
CA PHE A 56 5.00 19.98 10.25
C PHE A 56 6.04 18.87 10.02
N THR A 57 5.73 17.66 10.48
CA THR A 57 6.56 16.47 10.18
C THR A 57 6.11 15.88 8.85
N VAL A 58 6.95 16.03 7.82
CA VAL A 58 6.63 15.59 6.45
C VAL A 58 7.56 14.45 6.05
N GLU A 59 7.00 13.35 5.59
CA GLU A 59 7.71 12.14 5.20
C GLU A 59 7.40 11.77 3.74
N PRO A 60 8.17 12.28 2.76
CA PRO A 60 8.03 11.83 1.38
C PRO A 60 8.54 10.40 1.23
N ALA A 61 7.69 9.52 0.75
CA ALA A 61 8.05 8.13 0.50
C ALA A 61 8.17 7.86 -1.01
N PRO A 62 9.26 7.23 -1.49
CA PRO A 62 9.34 6.85 -2.89
C PRO A 62 8.29 5.78 -3.19
N GLU A 63 7.49 6.00 -4.21
CA GLU A 63 6.60 4.99 -4.72
C GLU A 63 7.41 3.97 -5.53
N SER A 64 7.41 2.72 -5.07
CA SER A 64 8.10 1.62 -5.72
C SER A 64 7.17 0.42 -5.88
N GLY A 65 7.29 -0.27 -7.01
CA GLY A 65 6.43 -1.39 -7.35
C GLY A 65 5.05 -0.96 -7.89
N ASP A 66 4.24 -1.95 -8.21
CA ASP A 66 2.88 -1.72 -8.68
C ASP A 66 1.93 -1.44 -7.51
N LYS A 67 0.84 -0.77 -7.80
CA LYS A 67 -0.16 -0.34 -6.81
C LYS A 67 -0.84 -1.54 -6.12
N LEU A 68 -1.10 -2.62 -6.84
CA LEU A 68 -1.72 -3.82 -6.28
C LEU A 68 -0.84 -4.46 -5.20
N THR A 69 0.47 -4.55 -5.47
CA THR A 69 1.46 -5.03 -4.49
C THR A 69 1.52 -4.14 -3.25
N ARG A 70 1.46 -2.80 -3.42
CA ARG A 70 1.47 -1.87 -2.28
C ARG A 70 0.20 -1.95 -1.44
N PHE A 71 -0.95 -2.24 -2.06
CA PHE A 71 -2.24 -2.35 -1.36
C PHE A 71 -2.40 -3.67 -0.59
N GLY A 72 -1.71 -4.73 -0.99
CA GLY A 72 -1.81 -6.06 -0.37
C GLY A 72 -1.74 -6.08 1.16
N PRO A 73 -0.75 -5.42 1.80
CA PRO A 73 -0.66 -5.34 3.26
C PRO A 73 -1.89 -4.71 3.91
N PHE A 74 -2.40 -3.59 3.35
CA PHE A 74 -3.58 -2.92 3.88
C PHE A 74 -4.82 -3.81 3.76
N SER A 75 -5.04 -4.42 2.60
CA SER A 75 -6.13 -5.39 2.37
C SER A 75 -6.06 -6.55 3.36
N SER A 76 -4.87 -7.08 3.64
CA SER A 76 -4.66 -8.16 4.61
C SER A 76 -5.01 -7.72 6.04
N GLN A 77 -4.66 -6.49 6.45
CA GLN A 77 -5.04 -5.94 7.74
C GLN A 77 -6.55 -5.72 7.85
N CYS A 78 -7.21 -5.29 6.78
CA CYS A 78 -8.68 -5.20 6.73
C CYS A 78 -9.32 -6.57 6.94
N ARG A 79 -8.86 -7.59 6.22
CA ARG A 79 -9.36 -8.97 6.35
C ARG A 79 -9.16 -9.54 7.76
N ALA A 80 -8.05 -9.21 8.40
CA ALA A 80 -7.75 -9.60 9.78
C ALA A 80 -8.57 -8.82 10.83
N GLY A 81 -9.38 -7.81 10.42
CA GLY A 81 -10.17 -6.98 11.33
C GLY A 81 -9.35 -5.96 12.14
N ASN A 82 -8.10 -5.72 11.76
CA ASN A 82 -7.20 -4.79 12.43
C ASN A 82 -7.43 -3.32 12.03
N VAL A 83 -8.09 -3.09 10.89
CA VAL A 83 -8.44 -1.75 10.41
C VAL A 83 -9.80 -1.36 10.98
N LYS A 84 -9.86 -0.18 11.60
CA LYS A 84 -11.10 0.42 12.10
C LYS A 84 -11.33 1.74 11.38
N ILE A 85 -12.53 1.93 10.89
CA ILE A 85 -12.93 3.12 10.14
C ILE A 85 -13.97 3.85 10.96
N LEU A 86 -13.74 5.14 11.21
CA LEU A 86 -14.71 5.99 11.88
C LEU A 86 -15.94 6.16 10.99
N ARG A 87 -17.12 6.11 11.62
CA ARG A 87 -18.38 6.31 10.89
C ARG A 87 -18.51 7.77 10.46
N GLY A 88 -18.69 7.99 9.18
CA GLY A 88 -18.84 9.31 8.57
C GLY A 88 -19.55 9.26 7.23
N PRO A 89 -19.98 10.41 6.68
CA PRO A 89 -20.69 10.51 5.41
C PRO A 89 -19.84 10.09 4.21
N TRP A 90 -18.53 9.98 4.37
CA TRP A 90 -17.54 9.61 3.35
C TRP A 90 -17.29 8.08 3.27
N ASN A 91 -17.91 7.28 4.16
CA ASN A 91 -17.63 5.85 4.22
C ASN A 91 -18.06 5.11 2.95
N GLU A 92 -19.22 5.44 2.38
CA GLU A 92 -19.72 4.79 1.16
C GLU A 92 -18.76 5.01 -0.01
N ASP A 93 -18.29 6.25 -0.20
CA ASP A 93 -17.35 6.59 -1.26
C ASP A 93 -16.00 5.85 -1.06
N LEU A 94 -15.48 5.83 0.17
CA LEU A 94 -14.26 5.11 0.50
C LEU A 94 -14.41 3.61 0.23
N PHE A 95 -15.51 2.99 0.68
CA PHE A 95 -15.72 1.54 0.47
C PHE A 95 -15.87 1.24 -1.01
N HIS A 96 -16.58 2.07 -1.77
CA HIS A 96 -16.71 1.91 -3.21
C HIS A 96 -15.34 1.85 -3.90
N VAL A 97 -14.41 2.75 -3.54
CA VAL A 97 -13.06 2.75 -4.09
C VAL A 97 -12.25 1.54 -3.65
N LEU A 98 -12.24 1.21 -2.34
CA LEU A 98 -11.45 0.10 -1.83
C LEU A 98 -11.93 -1.26 -2.34
N GLU A 99 -13.24 -1.46 -2.50
CA GLU A 99 -13.85 -2.70 -2.99
C GLU A 99 -13.74 -2.82 -4.51
N GLY A 100 -13.80 -1.70 -5.23
CA GLY A 100 -13.72 -1.66 -6.69
C GLY A 100 -12.29 -1.71 -7.24
N PHE A 101 -11.26 -1.58 -6.39
CA PHE A 101 -9.88 -1.68 -6.84
C PHE A 101 -9.54 -3.14 -7.25
N PRO A 102 -8.83 -3.40 -8.37
CA PRO A 102 -8.10 -2.44 -9.22
C PRO A 102 -8.88 -1.90 -10.44
N ASP A 103 -10.18 -2.16 -10.55
CA ASP A 103 -10.95 -1.95 -11.78
C ASP A 103 -11.47 -0.51 -11.95
N LEU A 104 -11.35 0.32 -10.91
CA LEU A 104 -11.80 1.72 -10.95
C LEU A 104 -10.73 2.65 -11.52
N ALA A 105 -11.21 3.71 -12.21
CA ALA A 105 -10.34 4.71 -12.81
C ALA A 105 -9.69 5.68 -11.79
N HIS A 106 -10.28 5.80 -10.60
CA HIS A 106 -9.80 6.64 -9.51
C HIS A 106 -9.60 5.77 -8.27
N ASP A 107 -8.40 5.78 -7.74
CA ASP A 107 -7.95 4.90 -6.68
C ASP A 107 -6.93 5.57 -5.75
N ASP A 108 -7.00 6.89 -5.61
CA ASP A 108 -6.10 7.70 -4.77
C ASP A 108 -6.22 7.31 -3.28
N GLU A 109 -7.41 6.89 -2.84
CA GLU A 109 -7.67 6.40 -1.48
C GLU A 109 -6.91 5.10 -1.20
N VAL A 110 -6.70 4.27 -2.23
CA VAL A 110 -5.91 3.03 -2.12
C VAL A 110 -4.45 3.36 -1.81
N ASP A 111 -3.86 4.33 -2.53
CA ASP A 111 -2.50 4.79 -2.26
C ASP A 111 -2.40 5.48 -0.90
N ALA A 112 -3.37 6.29 -0.53
CA ALA A 112 -3.40 6.95 0.77
C ALA A 112 -3.46 5.93 1.94
N CYS A 113 -4.32 4.92 1.84
CA CYS A 113 -4.43 3.86 2.85
C CYS A 113 -3.14 3.02 2.94
N SER A 114 -2.56 2.68 1.80
CA SER A 114 -1.31 1.92 1.74
C SER A 114 -0.14 2.70 2.35
N GLY A 115 0.00 3.96 1.97
CA GLY A 115 1.03 4.86 2.49
C GLY A 115 0.87 5.12 4.00
N ALA A 116 -0.35 5.30 4.48
CA ALA A 116 -0.61 5.48 5.91
C ALA A 116 -0.20 4.24 6.73
N LEU A 117 -0.49 3.03 6.23
CA LEU A 117 -0.06 1.80 6.88
C LEU A 117 1.46 1.66 6.91
N GLU A 118 2.15 2.00 5.81
CA GLU A 118 3.62 1.99 5.76
C GLU A 118 4.25 2.97 6.77
N MET A 119 3.65 4.15 6.93
CA MET A 119 4.09 5.14 7.92
C MET A 119 3.92 4.66 9.36
N LEU A 120 2.85 3.90 9.64
CA LEU A 120 2.60 3.34 10.96
C LEU A 120 3.52 2.15 11.25
N ASN A 121 3.91 1.41 10.22
CA ASN A 121 4.69 0.19 10.38
C ASN A 121 5.83 0.10 9.36
N PRO A 122 6.91 0.89 9.54
CA PRO A 122 8.03 0.94 8.60
C PRO A 122 8.78 -0.40 8.44
N GLN A 123 8.58 -1.35 9.36
CA GLN A 123 9.15 -2.69 9.26
C GLN A 123 8.42 -3.58 8.25
N MET A 124 7.20 -3.20 7.84
CA MET A 124 6.43 -3.94 6.83
C MET A 124 6.84 -3.63 5.38
N LYS A 125 7.86 -2.83 5.16
CA LYS A 125 8.40 -2.60 3.80
C LYS A 125 8.85 -3.93 3.19
N GLY A 126 8.20 -4.31 2.08
CA GLY A 126 8.44 -5.59 1.40
C GLY A 126 7.52 -6.75 1.81
N TRP A 127 6.79 -6.67 2.91
CA TRP A 127 5.82 -7.70 3.32
C TRP A 127 4.65 -7.82 2.34
N GLY A 128 4.29 -6.73 1.66
CA GLY A 128 3.22 -6.72 0.67
C GLY A 128 3.50 -7.64 -0.50
N ILE A 129 4.75 -7.68 -0.98
CA ILE A 129 5.15 -8.59 -2.05
C ILE A 129 5.02 -10.05 -1.58
N TYR A 130 5.49 -10.35 -0.38
CA TYR A 130 5.41 -11.70 0.18
C TYR A 130 3.95 -12.14 0.35
N GLU A 131 3.11 -11.27 0.93
CA GLU A 131 1.70 -11.55 1.16
C GLU A 131 0.91 -11.69 -0.15
N TYR A 132 1.21 -10.85 -1.13
CA TYR A 132 0.64 -10.94 -2.47
C TYR A 132 0.95 -12.28 -3.14
N TYR A 133 2.23 -12.68 -3.15
CA TYR A 133 2.61 -13.98 -3.74
C TYR A 133 2.06 -15.17 -2.94
N ARG A 134 1.95 -15.03 -1.61
CA ARG A 134 1.31 -16.05 -0.78
C ARG A 134 -0.15 -16.23 -1.15
N GLN A 135 -0.91 -15.14 -1.29
CA GLN A 135 -2.31 -15.19 -1.68
C GLN A 135 -2.50 -15.76 -3.10
N GLN A 136 -1.66 -15.36 -4.05
CA GLN A 136 -1.69 -15.95 -5.39
C GLN A 136 -1.39 -17.46 -5.37
N ALA A 137 -0.40 -17.88 -4.61
CA ALA A 137 -0.07 -19.29 -4.46
C ALA A 137 -1.25 -20.07 -3.85
N GLU A 138 -1.90 -19.53 -2.82
CA GLU A 138 -3.09 -20.13 -2.20
C GLU A 138 -4.27 -20.25 -3.18
N GLN A 139 -4.53 -19.21 -3.99
CA GLN A 139 -5.56 -19.22 -5.03
C GLN A 139 -5.27 -20.29 -6.10
N LEU A 140 -4.05 -20.32 -6.61
CA LEU A 140 -3.63 -21.32 -7.60
C LEU A 140 -3.72 -22.75 -7.06
N LEU A 141 -3.37 -22.96 -5.78
CA LEU A 141 -3.50 -24.26 -5.12
C LEU A 141 -4.97 -24.66 -4.95
N ALA A 142 -5.84 -23.71 -4.59
CA ALA A 142 -7.28 -23.94 -4.47
C ALA A 142 -7.90 -24.29 -5.83
N GLU A 143 -7.53 -23.57 -6.90
CA GLU A 143 -7.97 -23.85 -8.26
C GLU A 143 -7.49 -25.23 -8.76
N ARG A 144 -6.24 -25.59 -8.50
CA ARG A 144 -5.70 -26.92 -8.86
C ARG A 144 -6.44 -28.03 -8.11
N LYS A 145 -6.68 -27.80 -6.81
CA LYS A 145 -7.43 -28.75 -5.98
C LYS A 145 -8.87 -28.94 -6.50
N SER A 146 -9.53 -27.87 -6.94
CA SER A 146 -10.87 -27.93 -7.52
C SER A 146 -10.89 -28.68 -8.86
N ARG A 147 -9.80 -28.65 -9.61
CA ARG A 147 -9.62 -29.40 -10.87
C ARG A 147 -9.13 -30.83 -10.68
N GLY A 148 -8.92 -31.26 -9.43
CA GLY A 148 -8.40 -32.61 -9.12
C GLY A 148 -6.94 -32.83 -9.48
N GLU A 149 -6.17 -31.77 -9.71
CA GLU A 149 -4.74 -31.81 -10.01
C GLU A 149 -3.93 -32.05 -8.74
N ALA A 150 -2.92 -32.92 -8.81
CA ALA A 150 -2.02 -33.15 -7.68
C ALA A 150 -1.23 -31.87 -7.35
N THR A 151 -1.11 -31.56 -6.06
CA THR A 151 -0.27 -30.46 -5.61
C THR A 151 1.19 -30.76 -5.96
N PRO A 152 1.91 -29.86 -6.65
CA PRO A 152 3.33 -30.05 -6.92
C PRO A 152 4.08 -30.18 -5.60
N GLN A 153 4.74 -31.30 -5.39
CA GLN A 153 5.68 -31.43 -4.28
C GLN A 153 7.01 -30.80 -4.71
N PRO A 154 7.63 -29.97 -3.90
CA PRO A 154 8.96 -29.46 -4.22
C PRO A 154 9.93 -30.63 -4.33
N THR A 155 10.47 -30.82 -5.51
CA THR A 155 11.57 -31.79 -5.69
C THR A 155 12.79 -31.27 -4.95
N GLN A 156 13.49 -32.15 -4.25
CA GLN A 156 14.69 -31.81 -3.43
C GLN A 156 15.82 -31.09 -4.20
N THR A 157 15.74 -31.04 -5.52
CA THR A 157 16.71 -30.40 -6.42
C THR A 157 16.46 -28.91 -6.67
N GLU A 158 15.35 -28.34 -6.21
CA GLU A 158 14.93 -26.96 -6.54
C GLU A 158 15.08 -25.95 -5.38
N TRP A 159 15.76 -26.31 -4.30
CA TRP A 159 16.04 -25.34 -3.24
C TRP A 159 16.98 -24.25 -3.74
N ALA A 160 16.55 -23.00 -3.69
CA ALA A 160 17.41 -21.87 -4.03
C ALA A 160 18.68 -21.93 -3.19
N ARG A 161 19.86 -21.81 -3.83
CA ARG A 161 21.16 -21.77 -3.13
C ARG A 161 21.13 -20.73 -2.02
N GLY A 162 21.40 -21.16 -0.76
CA GLY A 162 21.37 -20.29 0.41
C GLY A 162 20.06 -20.30 1.19
N SER A 163 19.02 -21.04 0.76
CA SER A 163 17.84 -21.26 1.60
C SER A 163 18.19 -22.14 2.82
N MET A 164 17.40 -22.03 3.90
CA MET A 164 17.61 -22.83 5.12
C MET A 164 17.53 -24.34 4.83
N GLU A 165 16.65 -24.73 3.92
CA GLU A 165 16.46 -26.10 3.48
C GLU A 165 17.66 -26.60 2.68
N TRP A 166 18.23 -25.77 1.80
CA TRP A 166 19.47 -26.08 1.10
C TRP A 166 20.66 -26.29 2.05
N LEU A 167 20.79 -25.41 3.07
CA LEU A 167 21.80 -25.53 4.12
C LEU A 167 21.62 -26.79 4.97
N ALA A 168 20.36 -27.15 5.28
CA ALA A 168 20.03 -28.35 6.05
C ALA A 168 20.32 -29.63 5.25
N ALA A 169 20.09 -29.61 3.93
CA ALA A 169 20.40 -30.75 3.04
C ALA A 169 21.91 -31.01 2.92
N GLN A 170 22.73 -29.96 2.92
CA GLN A 170 24.21 -30.10 2.89
C GLN A 170 24.79 -30.72 4.18
N LYS A 171 24.18 -30.43 5.34
CA LYS A 171 24.61 -31.00 6.62
C LYS A 171 24.34 -32.51 6.75
N LYS A 172 23.43 -33.06 5.95
CA LYS A 172 23.11 -34.51 6.00
C LYS A 172 23.97 -35.34 5.07
N SER A 173 24.75 -34.70 4.16
CA SER A 173 25.62 -35.37 3.20
C SER A 173 27.12 -35.32 3.56
N SER A 174 27.45 -34.86 4.79
CA SER A 174 28.78 -34.90 5.41
C SER A 174 28.75 -35.81 6.63
#